data_2aba5f6c17ab627680ed551c11771da6
#
_entry.id   2aba5f6c17ab627680ed551c11771da6
#
_cell.length_a   1.000
_cell.length_b   1.000
_cell.length_c   1.000
_cell.angle_alpha   90.00
_cell.angle_beta   90.00
_cell.angle_gamma   90.00
#
_symmetry.space_group_name_H-M   'P 1'
#
loop_
_entity.id
_entity.type
_entity.pdbx_description
1 polymer ?
#
loop_
_entity_poly.entity_id
_entity_poly.type
_entity_poly.pdbx_seq_one_letter_code
_entity_poly.pdbx_strand_id
1 'polypeptide(L)'
;MNIISKNKTPIVINLFGPPGSGKSTGAAEVFAALKKCGINAELVTEFAKDKTWEHNATALGCQEYVFGKQSYRLTRCRNDVDVIVTDSPLPLSIIYNNSSALGENFNKVVLSVFDTYRNYNYYINRVKPYNPKGRNQTEAESDALGEPIKNLLSTANLEYKTVNGDDEGYQSIINEIKGVLGI
;
A
#
# COMPACT_ATOMS: atom_id res chain seq x y z
N MET A 1 24.35 24.91 -5.75
CA MET A 1 23.94 24.22 -4.51
C MET A 1 22.44 24.53 -4.34
N ASN A 2 21.57 23.68 -4.92
CA ASN A 2 20.14 23.90 -4.88
C ASN A 2 19.62 23.58 -3.48
N ILE A 3 19.14 24.59 -2.79
CA ILE A 3 18.42 24.45 -1.52
C ILE A 3 17.09 23.77 -1.86
N ILE A 4 17.04 22.44 -1.75
CA ILE A 4 15.80 21.67 -1.89
C ILE A 4 14.88 22.15 -0.78
N SER A 5 13.72 22.64 -1.16
CA SER A 5 12.63 23.04 -0.26
C SER A 5 12.27 21.85 0.65
N LYS A 6 12.65 21.94 1.94
CA LYS A 6 12.59 20.88 2.95
C LYS A 6 11.19 20.49 3.43
N ASN A 7 10.09 20.82 2.73
CA ASN A 7 8.72 20.62 3.23
C ASN A 7 7.73 20.11 2.19
N LYS A 8 8.16 19.33 1.18
CA LYS A 8 7.21 18.72 0.25
C LYS A 8 6.87 17.31 0.75
N THR A 9 5.64 17.12 1.27
CA THR A 9 5.12 15.79 1.57
C THR A 9 5.08 14.97 0.28
N PRO A 10 5.69 13.77 0.23
CA PRO A 10 5.69 12.95 -0.98
C PRO A 10 4.29 12.49 -1.34
N ILE A 11 4.04 12.25 -2.61
CA ILE A 11 2.89 11.49 -3.06
C ILE A 11 3.09 10.04 -2.62
N VAL A 12 2.07 9.42 -2.01
CA VAL A 12 2.05 7.99 -1.72
C VAL A 12 1.02 7.31 -2.61
N ILE A 13 1.49 6.46 -3.51
CA ILE A 13 0.67 5.61 -4.37
C ILE A 13 0.37 4.34 -3.58
N ASN A 14 -0.87 4.21 -3.14
CA ASN A 14 -1.36 3.12 -2.30
C ASN A 14 -2.11 2.10 -3.15
N LEU A 15 -1.61 0.88 -3.26
CA LEU A 15 -2.29 -0.20 -3.96
C LEU A 15 -3.04 -1.08 -2.94
N PHE A 16 -4.36 -0.90 -2.87
CA PHE A 16 -5.28 -1.69 -2.08
C PHE A 16 -5.76 -2.91 -2.87
N GLY A 17 -6.28 -3.90 -2.18
CA GLY A 17 -6.87 -5.10 -2.76
C GLY A 17 -6.48 -6.36 -1.98
N PRO A 18 -7.20 -7.47 -2.19
CA PRO A 18 -6.94 -8.72 -1.49
C PRO A 18 -5.59 -9.35 -1.87
N PRO A 19 -5.09 -10.32 -1.11
CA PRO A 19 -3.91 -11.08 -1.49
C PRO A 19 -4.04 -11.67 -2.90
N GLY A 20 -2.99 -11.58 -3.72
CA GLY A 20 -3.01 -12.11 -5.09
C GLY A 20 -3.70 -11.23 -6.14
N SER A 21 -4.18 -10.03 -5.80
CA SER A 21 -4.80 -9.12 -6.77
C SER A 21 -3.83 -8.45 -7.75
N GLY A 22 -2.52 -8.60 -7.56
CA GLY A 22 -1.51 -7.97 -8.45
C GLY A 22 -0.80 -6.76 -7.84
N LYS A 23 -1.08 -6.38 -6.58
CA LYS A 23 -0.49 -5.20 -5.93
C LYS A 23 1.03 -5.13 -6.04
N SER A 24 1.74 -6.21 -5.69
CA SER A 24 3.21 -6.22 -5.68
C SER A 24 3.78 -6.09 -7.10
N THR A 25 3.13 -6.71 -8.10
CA THR A 25 3.52 -6.55 -9.52
C THR A 25 3.30 -5.11 -9.96
N GLY A 26 2.10 -4.56 -9.71
CA GLY A 26 1.79 -3.19 -10.07
C GLY A 26 2.66 -2.17 -9.36
N ALA A 27 2.96 -2.37 -8.07
CA ALA A 27 3.87 -1.48 -7.34
C ALA A 27 5.27 -1.46 -7.95
N ALA A 28 5.81 -2.64 -8.34
CA ALA A 28 7.11 -2.74 -8.99
C ALA A 28 7.11 -2.07 -10.37
N GLU A 29 6.05 -2.27 -11.16
CA GLU A 29 5.92 -1.69 -12.49
C GLU A 29 5.76 -0.16 -12.45
N VAL A 30 4.86 0.35 -11.62
CA VAL A 30 4.65 1.79 -11.41
C VAL A 30 5.95 2.43 -10.92
N PHE A 31 6.61 1.85 -9.92
CA PHE A 31 7.90 2.33 -9.42
C PHE A 31 8.95 2.39 -10.53
N ALA A 32 9.13 1.30 -11.29
CA ALA A 32 10.12 1.23 -12.36
C ALA A 32 9.85 2.28 -13.46
N ALA A 33 8.58 2.47 -13.84
CA ALA A 33 8.19 3.47 -14.82
C ALA A 33 8.50 4.90 -14.36
N LEU A 34 8.16 5.24 -13.11
CA LEU A 34 8.45 6.55 -12.53
C LEU A 34 9.96 6.82 -12.46
N LYS A 35 10.76 5.83 -12.05
CA LYS A 35 12.22 5.93 -12.03
C LYS A 35 12.79 6.18 -13.44
N LYS A 36 12.29 5.49 -14.46
CA LYS A 36 12.72 5.69 -15.87
C LYS A 36 12.37 7.09 -16.39
N CYS A 37 11.33 7.73 -15.84
CA CYS A 37 11.01 9.13 -16.13
C CYS A 37 11.84 10.13 -15.33
N GLY A 38 12.83 9.71 -14.54
CA GLY A 38 13.70 10.57 -13.74
C GLY A 38 13.09 11.05 -12.43
N ILE A 39 11.92 10.49 -12.02
CA ILE A 39 11.27 10.85 -10.76
C ILE A 39 12.02 10.19 -9.60
N ASN A 40 12.27 10.97 -8.54
CA ASN A 40 12.84 10.44 -7.31
C ASN A 40 11.75 9.69 -6.54
N ALA A 41 11.64 8.38 -6.79
CA ALA A 41 10.65 7.50 -6.21
C ALA A 41 11.30 6.39 -5.36
N GLU A 42 10.56 5.89 -4.35
CA GLU A 42 10.93 4.74 -3.53
C GLU A 42 9.80 3.70 -3.54
N LEU A 43 10.19 2.42 -3.61
CA LEU A 43 9.27 1.29 -3.48
C LEU A 43 9.27 0.79 -2.03
N VAL A 44 8.12 0.89 -1.37
CA VAL A 44 7.92 0.40 -0.01
C VAL A 44 7.08 -0.88 -0.05
N THR A 45 7.75 -2.01 0.07
CA THR A 45 7.14 -3.34 0.05
C THR A 45 6.49 -3.72 1.38
N GLU A 46 5.61 -4.72 1.34
CA GLU A 46 4.89 -5.26 2.49
C GLU A 46 5.84 -5.89 3.53
N PHE A 47 5.79 -5.39 4.78
CA PHE A 47 6.55 -5.97 5.89
C PHE A 47 6.00 -7.34 6.32
N ALA A 48 4.67 -7.52 6.34
CA ALA A 48 4.05 -8.76 6.73
C ALA A 48 4.48 -9.95 5.84
N LYS A 49 4.76 -9.70 4.56
CA LYS A 49 5.26 -10.71 3.63
C LYS A 49 6.62 -11.28 4.04
N ASP A 50 7.53 -10.46 4.58
CA ASP A 50 8.82 -10.93 5.10
C ASP A 50 8.57 -11.94 6.22
N LYS A 51 7.61 -11.64 7.13
CA LYS A 51 7.25 -12.49 8.26
C LYS A 51 6.52 -13.78 7.84
N THR A 52 5.80 -13.73 6.72
CA THR A 52 5.22 -14.94 6.09
C THR A 52 6.32 -15.89 5.60
N TRP A 53 7.34 -15.37 4.92
CA TRP A 53 8.48 -16.20 4.48
C TRP A 53 9.34 -16.72 5.65
N GLU A 54 9.41 -15.96 6.75
CA GLU A 54 10.08 -16.39 7.98
C GLU A 54 9.25 -17.37 8.82
N HIS A 55 8.00 -17.67 8.42
CA HIS A 55 7.03 -18.46 9.19
C HIS A 55 6.81 -17.94 10.61
N ASN A 56 6.87 -16.61 10.79
CA ASN A 56 6.80 -15.95 12.09
C ASN A 56 5.37 -15.55 12.45
N ALA A 57 4.58 -16.54 12.89
CA ALA A 57 3.18 -16.32 13.28
C ALA A 57 3.03 -15.33 14.45
N THR A 58 3.98 -15.32 15.39
CA THR A 58 3.94 -14.39 16.54
C THR A 58 4.02 -12.94 16.08
N ALA A 59 4.92 -12.62 15.15
CA ALA A 59 5.04 -11.27 14.60
C ALA A 59 3.79 -10.88 13.80
N LEU A 60 3.24 -11.80 13.01
CA LEU A 60 2.02 -11.57 12.22
C LEU A 60 0.78 -11.38 13.11
N GLY A 61 0.73 -12.03 14.28
CA GLY A 61 -0.35 -11.88 15.26
C GLY A 61 -0.34 -10.54 16.03
N CYS A 62 0.73 -9.75 15.94
CA CYS A 62 0.86 -8.45 16.61
C CYS A 62 0.72 -7.32 15.57
N GLN A 63 -0.51 -6.84 15.37
CA GLN A 63 -0.77 -5.82 14.33
C GLN A 63 -0.14 -4.47 14.64
N GLU A 64 0.03 -4.11 15.91
CA GLU A 64 0.76 -2.91 16.32
C GLU A 64 2.22 -2.96 15.86
N TYR A 65 2.85 -4.13 15.95
CA TYR A 65 4.22 -4.33 15.48
C TYR A 65 4.30 -4.27 13.95
N VAL A 66 3.41 -4.97 13.25
CA VAL A 66 3.34 -4.97 11.77
C VAL A 66 3.11 -3.56 11.24
N PHE A 67 2.13 -2.84 11.80
CA PHE A 67 1.85 -1.45 11.45
C PHE A 67 3.06 -0.54 11.73
N GLY A 68 3.67 -0.63 12.91
CA GLY A 68 4.84 0.18 13.26
C GLY A 68 6.01 -0.02 12.28
N LYS A 69 6.25 -1.26 11.86
CA LYS A 69 7.29 -1.59 10.87
C LYS A 69 6.95 -1.08 9.47
N GLN A 70 5.69 -1.24 9.04
CA GLN A 70 5.24 -0.72 7.74
C GLN A 70 5.28 0.81 7.72
N SER A 71 4.80 1.47 8.77
CA SER A 71 4.88 2.93 8.94
C SER A 71 6.32 3.43 8.91
N TYR A 72 7.25 2.75 9.59
CA TYR A 72 8.67 3.10 9.54
C TYR A 72 9.25 3.00 8.14
N ARG A 73 8.86 1.99 7.33
CA ARG A 73 9.30 1.85 5.93
C ARG A 73 8.91 3.07 5.07
N LEU A 74 7.73 3.66 5.31
CA LEU A 74 7.32 4.89 4.63
C LEU A 74 8.07 6.12 5.18
N THR A 75 8.15 6.22 6.51
CA THR A 75 8.74 7.38 7.19
C THR A 75 10.21 7.58 6.86
N ARG A 76 10.99 6.50 6.72
CA ARG A 76 12.44 6.55 6.49
C ARG A 76 12.84 7.31 5.21
N CYS A 77 11.98 7.34 4.20
CA CYS A 77 12.24 8.01 2.92
C CYS A 77 11.39 9.26 2.69
N ARG A 78 10.48 9.59 3.63
CA ARG A 78 9.47 10.64 3.49
C ARG A 78 10.02 12.00 3.07
N ASN A 79 11.18 12.38 3.56
CA ASN A 79 11.76 13.70 3.32
C ASN A 79 12.73 13.74 2.14
N ASP A 80 13.00 12.58 1.52
CA ASP A 80 14.07 12.42 0.55
C ASP A 80 13.56 12.07 -0.86
N VAL A 81 12.26 11.75 -1.00
CA VAL A 81 11.67 11.36 -2.29
C VAL A 81 10.44 12.19 -2.65
N ASP A 82 10.11 12.24 -3.94
CA ASP A 82 8.90 12.88 -4.45
C ASP A 82 7.69 11.96 -4.41
N VAL A 83 7.92 10.66 -4.61
CA VAL A 83 6.89 9.64 -4.70
C VAL A 83 7.27 8.39 -3.91
N ILE A 84 6.33 7.83 -3.17
CA ILE A 84 6.42 6.49 -2.57
C ILE A 84 5.38 5.61 -3.24
N VAL A 85 5.76 4.41 -3.67
CA VAL A 85 4.81 3.40 -4.17
C VAL A 85 4.77 2.27 -3.14
N THR A 86 3.57 1.86 -2.71
CA THR A 86 3.43 0.76 -1.76
C THR A 86 2.34 -0.23 -2.15
N ASP A 87 2.63 -1.52 -2.00
CA ASP A 87 1.68 -2.62 -2.12
C ASP A 87 1.04 -3.03 -0.77
N SER A 88 1.38 -2.28 0.29
CA SER A 88 0.84 -2.47 1.64
C SER A 88 0.48 -1.13 2.28
N PRO A 89 -0.62 -0.50 1.83
CA PRO A 89 -1.13 0.73 2.43
C PRO A 89 -1.42 0.56 3.92
N LEU A 90 -1.08 1.58 4.72
CA LEU A 90 -1.24 1.52 6.19
C LEU A 90 -2.64 1.11 6.65
N PRO A 91 -3.75 1.57 6.02
CA PRO A 91 -5.10 1.20 6.44
C PRO A 91 -5.40 -0.31 6.35
N LEU A 92 -4.66 -1.08 5.54
CA LEU A 92 -4.82 -2.55 5.53
C LEU A 92 -4.54 -3.19 6.90
N SER A 93 -3.75 -2.54 7.77
CA SER A 93 -3.53 -3.01 9.14
C SER A 93 -4.84 -3.09 9.94
N ILE A 94 -5.85 -2.29 9.60
CA ILE A 94 -7.18 -2.31 10.24
C ILE A 94 -7.92 -3.61 9.90
N ILE A 95 -7.80 -4.08 8.66
CA ILE A 95 -8.45 -5.33 8.18
C ILE A 95 -7.90 -6.55 8.94
N TYR A 96 -6.61 -6.53 9.29
CA TYR A 96 -5.94 -7.63 9.98
C TYR A 96 -5.90 -7.46 11.51
N ASN A 97 -6.53 -6.42 12.05
CA ASN A 97 -6.53 -6.11 13.47
C ASN A 97 -7.56 -6.96 14.25
N ASN A 98 -7.38 -8.27 14.27
CA ASN A 98 -8.30 -9.18 14.95
C ASN A 98 -8.04 -9.33 16.45
N SER A 99 -6.94 -8.83 16.99
CA SER A 99 -6.50 -9.11 18.35
C SER A 99 -5.76 -7.96 19.05
N SER A 100 -5.81 -6.75 18.49
CA SER A 100 -5.17 -5.60 19.13
C SER A 100 -5.84 -5.27 20.45
N ALA A 101 -5.05 -5.20 21.54
CA ALA A 101 -5.50 -4.72 22.83
C ALA A 101 -5.99 -3.26 22.79
N LEU A 102 -5.60 -2.50 21.77
CA LEU A 102 -5.99 -1.11 21.56
C LEU A 102 -7.37 -0.96 20.91
N GLY A 103 -7.94 -2.03 20.33
CA GLY A 103 -9.24 -2.02 19.68
C GLY A 103 -9.36 -0.89 18.64
N GLU A 104 -10.46 -0.13 18.69
CA GLU A 104 -10.71 0.99 17.77
C GLU A 104 -9.68 2.14 17.86
N ASN A 105 -8.99 2.27 18.97
CA ASN A 105 -7.94 3.29 19.09
C ASN A 105 -6.77 3.00 18.16
N PHE A 106 -6.46 1.72 17.92
CA PHE A 106 -5.48 1.34 16.90
C PHE A 106 -5.91 1.85 15.52
N ASN A 107 -7.17 1.66 15.13
CA ASN A 107 -7.69 2.12 13.85
C ASN A 107 -7.56 3.63 13.68
N LYS A 108 -7.85 4.41 14.75
CA LYS A 108 -7.67 5.86 14.75
C LYS A 108 -6.21 6.27 14.56
N VAL A 109 -5.28 5.57 15.23
CA VAL A 109 -3.84 5.81 15.05
C VAL A 109 -3.42 5.52 13.62
N VAL A 110 -3.83 4.40 13.03
CA VAL A 110 -3.52 4.04 11.65
C VAL A 110 -3.98 5.12 10.68
N LEU A 111 -5.24 5.55 10.77
CA LEU A 111 -5.80 6.58 9.91
C LEU A 111 -5.12 7.93 10.13
N SER A 112 -4.86 8.33 11.38
CA SER A 112 -4.16 9.57 11.69
C SER A 112 -2.75 9.63 11.08
N VAL A 113 -2.01 8.51 11.09
CA VAL A 113 -0.70 8.44 10.44
C VAL A 113 -0.84 8.48 8.93
N PHE A 114 -1.81 7.74 8.36
CA PHE A 114 -2.08 7.72 6.93
C PHE A 114 -2.41 9.11 6.37
N ASP A 115 -3.21 9.90 7.09
CA ASP A 115 -3.63 11.25 6.69
C ASP A 115 -2.47 12.27 6.70
N THR A 116 -1.33 11.92 7.28
CA THR A 116 -0.13 12.78 7.21
C THR A 116 0.57 12.75 5.85
N TYR A 117 0.14 11.90 4.91
CA TYR A 117 0.68 11.77 3.58
C TYR A 117 -0.28 12.32 2.51
N ARG A 118 0.24 12.61 1.33
CA ARG A 118 -0.55 12.95 0.16
C ARG A 118 -0.90 11.65 -0.59
N ASN A 119 -2.03 11.05 -0.26
CA ASN A 119 -2.41 9.73 -0.69
C ASN A 119 -3.13 9.73 -2.05
N TYR A 120 -2.71 8.81 -2.94
CA TYR A 120 -3.38 8.42 -4.17
C TYR A 120 -3.69 6.93 -4.06
N ASN A 121 -4.98 6.59 -3.94
CA ASN A 121 -5.42 5.24 -3.59
C ASN A 121 -6.01 4.54 -4.80
N TYR A 122 -5.56 3.32 -5.05
CA TYR A 122 -6.06 2.46 -6.12
C TYR A 122 -6.45 1.11 -5.55
N TYR A 123 -7.68 0.67 -5.86
CA TYR A 123 -8.13 -0.68 -5.57
C TYR A 123 -7.85 -1.56 -6.78
N ILE A 124 -7.05 -2.60 -6.59
CA ILE A 124 -6.61 -3.50 -7.66
C ILE A 124 -7.54 -4.71 -7.73
N ASN A 125 -8.31 -4.81 -8.82
CA ASN A 125 -9.10 -6.00 -9.14
C ASN A 125 -8.19 -7.14 -9.56
N ARG A 126 -8.43 -8.34 -9.03
CA ARG A 126 -7.72 -9.53 -9.49
C ARG A 126 -8.26 -9.98 -10.85
N VAL A 127 -7.38 -10.03 -11.85
CA VAL A 127 -7.68 -10.53 -13.21
C VAL A 127 -6.84 -11.76 -13.56
N LYS A 128 -5.90 -12.15 -12.70
CA LYS A 128 -5.03 -13.32 -12.86
C LYS A 128 -5.47 -14.46 -11.93
N PRO A 129 -5.19 -15.73 -12.28
CA PRO A 129 -5.40 -16.86 -11.39
C PRO A 129 -4.66 -16.64 -10.05
N TYR A 130 -5.28 -17.11 -8.96
CA TYR A 130 -4.68 -17.02 -7.64
C TYR A 130 -3.45 -17.91 -7.53
N ASN A 131 -2.36 -17.37 -6.97
CA ASN A 131 -1.15 -18.14 -6.68
C ASN A 131 -0.94 -18.18 -5.15
N PRO A 132 -1.01 -19.35 -4.49
CA PRO A 132 -0.89 -19.44 -3.03
C PRO A 132 0.55 -19.26 -2.50
N LYS A 133 1.58 -19.31 -3.35
CA LYS A 133 2.97 -19.23 -2.91
C LYS A 133 3.27 -17.88 -2.26
N GLY A 134 3.85 -17.94 -1.05
CA GLY A 134 4.18 -16.73 -0.27
C GLY A 134 2.97 -16.02 0.32
N ARG A 135 1.87 -16.73 0.58
CA ARG A 135 0.64 -16.23 1.19
C ARG A 135 0.16 -17.19 2.28
N ASN A 136 -0.51 -16.63 3.29
CA ASN A 136 -1.12 -17.41 4.37
C ASN A 136 -2.60 -17.73 4.06
N GLN A 137 -3.23 -17.03 3.12
CA GLN A 137 -4.63 -17.19 2.75
C GLN A 137 -4.80 -18.19 1.60
N THR A 138 -5.87 -18.92 1.62
CA THR A 138 -6.44 -19.62 0.46
C THR A 138 -7.06 -18.62 -0.52
N GLU A 139 -7.44 -19.08 -1.71
CA GLU A 139 -8.14 -18.23 -2.69
C GLU A 139 -9.47 -17.71 -2.15
N ALA A 140 -10.28 -18.58 -1.53
CA ALA A 140 -11.56 -18.20 -0.94
C ALA A 140 -11.41 -17.19 0.20
N GLU A 141 -10.42 -17.36 1.07
CA GLU A 141 -10.12 -16.39 2.14
C GLU A 141 -9.64 -15.05 1.57
N SER A 142 -8.85 -15.09 0.49
CA SER A 142 -8.44 -13.87 -0.22
C SER A 142 -9.65 -13.14 -0.81
N ASP A 143 -10.55 -13.85 -1.48
CA ASP A 143 -11.73 -13.26 -2.10
C ASP A 143 -12.66 -12.64 -1.06
N ALA A 144 -12.80 -13.29 0.10
CA ALA A 144 -13.57 -12.78 1.22
C ALA A 144 -13.05 -11.44 1.79
N LEU A 145 -11.79 -11.06 1.53
CA LEU A 145 -11.23 -9.77 1.96
C LEU A 145 -11.59 -8.60 1.04
N GLY A 146 -12.09 -8.86 -0.17
CA GLY A 146 -12.38 -7.81 -1.14
C GLY A 146 -13.38 -6.77 -0.63
N GLU A 147 -14.55 -7.22 -0.16
CA GLU A 147 -15.59 -6.32 0.37
C GLU A 147 -15.20 -5.63 1.69
N PRO A 148 -14.61 -6.31 2.69
CA PRO A 148 -14.06 -5.63 3.87
C PRO A 148 -13.11 -4.48 3.54
N ILE A 149 -12.22 -4.63 2.54
CA ILE A 149 -11.29 -3.57 2.13
C ILE A 149 -12.05 -2.38 1.52
N LYS A 150 -13.03 -2.63 0.63
CA LYS A 150 -13.85 -1.56 0.04
C LYS A 150 -14.68 -0.84 1.10
N ASN A 151 -15.26 -1.60 2.04
CA ASN A 151 -16.01 -1.03 3.16
C ASN A 151 -15.12 -0.16 4.04
N LEU A 152 -13.88 -0.57 4.33
CA LEU A 152 -12.92 0.26 5.04
C LEU A 152 -12.67 1.58 4.29
N LEU A 153 -12.38 1.52 2.99
CA LEU A 153 -12.14 2.71 2.18
C LEU A 153 -13.34 3.67 2.22
N SER A 154 -14.56 3.14 2.08
CA SER A 154 -15.79 3.93 2.13
C SER A 154 -16.06 4.52 3.51
N THR A 155 -15.98 3.74 4.58
CA THR A 155 -16.28 4.18 5.96
C THR A 155 -15.25 5.17 6.50
N ALA A 156 -14.01 5.06 6.06
CA ALA A 156 -12.94 6.00 6.38
C ALA A 156 -12.91 7.24 5.45
N ASN A 157 -13.87 7.35 4.51
CA ASN A 157 -13.93 8.42 3.50
C ASN A 157 -12.63 8.55 2.69
N LEU A 158 -11.98 7.44 2.39
CA LEU A 158 -10.78 7.42 1.56
C LEU A 158 -11.19 7.30 0.09
N GLU A 159 -11.04 8.38 -0.66
CA GLU A 159 -11.25 8.36 -2.12
C GLU A 159 -10.27 7.39 -2.77
N TYR A 160 -10.75 6.58 -3.73
CA TYR A 160 -9.93 5.63 -4.47
C TYR A 160 -10.48 5.41 -5.90
N LYS A 161 -9.59 4.99 -6.80
CA LYS A 161 -9.94 4.51 -8.12
C LYS A 161 -9.78 3.00 -8.19
N THR A 162 -10.67 2.36 -8.92
CA THR A 162 -10.57 0.91 -9.18
C THR A 162 -9.88 0.69 -10.53
N VAL A 163 -8.85 -0.15 -10.54
CA VAL A 163 -8.13 -0.55 -11.75
C VAL A 163 -7.93 -2.08 -11.77
N ASN A 164 -7.73 -2.65 -12.95
CA ASN A 164 -7.38 -4.05 -13.08
C ASN A 164 -5.91 -4.30 -12.73
N GLY A 165 -5.62 -5.51 -12.21
CA GLY A 165 -4.26 -5.96 -11.90
C GLY A 165 -3.52 -6.47 -13.14
N ASP A 166 -3.48 -5.66 -14.20
CA ASP A 166 -2.85 -5.92 -15.50
C ASP A 166 -2.07 -4.69 -15.98
N ASP A 167 -1.41 -4.84 -17.12
CA ASP A 167 -0.53 -3.80 -17.69
C ASP A 167 -1.32 -2.51 -18.01
N GLU A 168 -2.56 -2.61 -18.49
CA GLU A 168 -3.41 -1.45 -18.78
C GLU A 168 -3.78 -0.68 -17.51
N GLY A 169 -4.17 -1.41 -16.45
CA GLY A 169 -4.49 -0.82 -15.15
C GLY A 169 -3.29 -0.11 -14.53
N TYR A 170 -2.11 -0.73 -14.57
CA TYR A 170 -0.89 -0.10 -14.03
C TYR A 170 -0.45 1.11 -14.88
N GLN A 171 -0.58 1.03 -16.20
CA GLN A 171 -0.28 2.15 -17.09
C GLN A 171 -1.22 3.34 -16.83
N SER A 172 -2.49 3.11 -16.48
CA SER A 172 -3.42 4.18 -16.12
C SER A 172 -2.97 4.93 -14.86
N ILE A 173 -2.47 4.20 -13.84
CA ILE A 173 -1.88 4.80 -12.64
C ILE A 173 -0.66 5.66 -12.98
N ILE A 174 0.25 5.10 -13.79
CA ILE A 174 1.47 5.80 -14.23
C ILE A 174 1.12 7.13 -14.93
N ASN A 175 0.18 7.10 -15.88
CA ASN A 175 -0.23 8.28 -16.64
C ASN A 175 -0.87 9.34 -15.74
N GLU A 176 -1.70 8.93 -14.79
CA GLU A 176 -2.31 9.86 -13.84
C GLU A 176 -1.25 10.56 -12.99
N ILE A 177 -0.33 9.78 -12.40
CA ILE A 177 0.71 10.35 -11.52
C ILE A 177 1.67 11.24 -12.30
N LYS A 178 2.01 10.89 -13.54
CA LYS A 178 2.78 11.79 -14.43
C LYS A 178 2.05 13.11 -14.65
N GLY A 179 0.75 13.07 -14.93
CA GLY A 179 -0.07 14.27 -15.07
C GLY A 179 -0.10 15.13 -13.80
N VAL A 180 -0.21 14.51 -12.61
CA VAL A 180 -0.14 15.19 -11.31
C VAL A 180 1.23 15.86 -11.07
N LEU A 181 2.29 15.26 -11.58
CA LEU A 181 3.67 15.78 -11.47
C LEU A 181 4.01 16.77 -12.59
N GLY A 182 3.17 16.93 -13.60
CA GLY A 182 3.36 17.87 -14.71
C GLY A 182 4.36 17.38 -15.76
N ILE A 183 4.46 16.06 -15.97
CA ILE A 183 5.40 15.43 -16.92
C ILE A 183 4.70 14.47 -17.86
#